data_43c715ce6cb4ee5cc2624a181bbb3cd4
#
_entry.id   43c715ce6cb4ee5cc2624a181bbb3cd4
#
_cell.length_a   1.000
_cell.length_b   1.000
_cell.length_c   1.000
_cell.angle_alpha   90.00
_cell.angle_beta   90.00
_cell.angle_gamma   90.00
#
_symmetry.space_group_name_H-M   'P 1'
#
loop_
_entity.id
_entity.type
_entity.pdbx_description
1 polymer ?
#
loop_
_entity_poly.entity_id
_entity_poly.type
_entity_poly.pdbx_seq_one_letter_code
_entity_poly.pdbx_strand_id
1 'polypeptide(L)'
;MTSWDLPAGSGDSWADDYERARPGWPAEVVDVPGLSPDATVLDLGAGTGKLTRVLVRAFARVIAVEPAAAMRRLLERLVPEAETRTGTAQEIPLADESVDAVFIAQALHRFADDRAVSEIARVLRPAGALVMLWNVPVGEWEPSAAAAEKLLRERMPPVDYVALDLGGPGGSLEVFADGPFEPLQEVRLPSPQRLDRDALVSFYASMGWVGDLPDEERLPLLASVGERLDADEYCRAWEAEVYWTRLRPVR
;
A
#
# COMPACT_ATOMS: atom_id res chain seq x y z
N MET A 1 12.95 5.56 15.56
CA MET A 1 12.74 4.62 14.44
C MET A 1 12.40 5.49 13.26
N THR A 2 13.10 5.34 12.14
CA THR A 2 12.75 6.04 10.92
C THR A 2 11.45 5.43 10.37
N SER A 3 10.57 6.24 9.81
CA SER A 3 9.23 5.84 9.32
C SER A 3 9.25 4.73 8.23
N TRP A 4 10.44 4.35 7.74
CA TRP A 4 10.66 3.33 6.72
C TRP A 4 11.10 1.96 7.27
N ASP A 5 11.35 1.86 8.59
CA ASP A 5 11.76 0.58 9.15
C ASP A 5 10.60 -0.41 9.03
N LEU A 6 10.80 -1.47 8.26
CA LEU A 6 9.94 -2.64 8.32
C LEU A 6 9.97 -3.20 9.75
N PRO A 7 8.93 -3.95 10.17
CA PRO A 7 8.93 -4.66 11.44
C PRO A 7 10.27 -5.37 11.69
N ALA A 8 10.79 -5.31 12.91
CA ALA A 8 12.07 -5.92 13.28
C ALA A 8 11.95 -7.44 13.19
N GLY A 9 12.27 -8.09 12.21
CA GLY A 9 12.03 -9.50 11.90
C GLY A 9 11.34 -9.71 10.56
N SER A 10 10.96 -8.63 9.87
CA SER A 10 10.43 -8.67 8.52
C SER A 10 11.53 -9.02 7.51
N GLY A 11 11.91 -10.31 7.49
CA GLY A 11 12.70 -10.90 6.44
C GLY A 11 11.88 -11.20 5.19
N ASP A 12 12.43 -12.02 4.32
CA ASP A 12 11.77 -12.44 3.08
C ASP A 12 10.41 -13.12 3.37
N SER A 13 10.27 -13.88 4.48
CA SER A 13 9.01 -14.53 4.86
C SER A 13 7.86 -13.55 5.12
N TRP A 14 8.09 -12.40 5.74
CA TRP A 14 7.07 -11.38 5.97
C TRP A 14 6.63 -10.74 4.65
N ALA A 15 7.57 -10.50 3.74
CA ALA A 15 7.25 -9.97 2.42
C ALA A 15 6.45 -10.98 1.58
N ASP A 16 6.72 -12.28 1.71
CA ASP A 16 5.96 -13.36 1.07
C ASP A 16 4.52 -13.44 1.64
N ASP A 17 4.33 -13.35 2.97
CA ASP A 17 3.02 -13.29 3.61
C ASP A 17 2.23 -12.04 3.16
N TYR A 18 2.88 -10.89 3.09
CA TYR A 18 2.29 -9.66 2.58
C TYR A 18 1.82 -9.84 1.13
N GLU A 19 2.69 -10.37 0.27
CA GLU A 19 2.35 -10.59 -1.14
C GLU A 19 1.20 -11.58 -1.31
N ARG A 20 1.21 -12.67 -0.55
CA ARG A 20 0.18 -13.70 -0.61
C ARG A 20 -1.19 -13.16 -0.21
N ALA A 21 -1.25 -12.33 0.83
CA ALA A 21 -2.47 -12.11 1.57
C ALA A 21 -3.07 -10.71 1.50
N ARG A 22 -2.26 -9.65 1.27
CA ARG A 22 -2.82 -8.31 1.20
C ARG A 22 -3.62 -8.10 -0.10
N PRO A 23 -4.73 -7.34 -0.05
CA PRO A 23 -5.55 -7.10 -1.23
C PRO A 23 -4.75 -6.46 -2.36
N GLY A 24 -5.12 -6.79 -3.59
CA GLY A 24 -4.66 -6.10 -4.79
C GLY A 24 -5.44 -4.80 -5.03
N TRP A 25 -5.40 -4.31 -6.26
CA TRP A 25 -6.06 -3.08 -6.67
C TRP A 25 -6.96 -3.34 -7.88
N PRO A 26 -8.16 -2.75 -7.93
CA PRO A 26 -9.01 -2.82 -9.12
C PRO A 26 -8.31 -2.12 -10.30
N ALA A 27 -8.52 -2.65 -11.51
CA ALA A 27 -7.87 -2.10 -12.70
C ALA A 27 -8.28 -0.65 -12.98
N GLU A 28 -9.48 -0.28 -12.59
CA GLU A 28 -10.08 1.04 -12.80
C GLU A 28 -9.34 2.19 -12.09
N VAL A 29 -8.45 1.90 -11.14
CA VAL A 29 -7.66 2.94 -10.48
C VAL A 29 -6.77 3.72 -11.45
N VAL A 30 -6.41 3.12 -12.60
CA VAL A 30 -5.57 3.78 -13.62
C VAL A 30 -6.33 4.84 -14.41
N ASP A 31 -7.66 4.73 -14.47
CA ASP A 31 -8.52 5.64 -15.23
C ASP A 31 -8.80 6.94 -14.47
N VAL A 32 -8.67 6.90 -13.12
CA VAL A 32 -9.02 8.02 -12.24
C VAL A 32 -8.32 9.33 -12.61
N PRO A 33 -7.00 9.37 -12.84
CA PRO A 33 -6.32 10.61 -13.21
C PRO A 33 -6.47 11.02 -14.68
N GLY A 34 -7.13 10.21 -15.53
CA GLY A 34 -7.36 10.52 -16.94
C GLY A 34 -6.07 10.71 -17.76
N LEU A 35 -5.09 9.83 -17.57
CA LEU A 35 -3.79 9.87 -18.24
C LEU A 35 -3.82 9.15 -19.59
N SER A 36 -2.89 9.55 -20.50
CA SER A 36 -2.62 8.80 -21.72
C SER A 36 -1.93 7.47 -21.40
N PRO A 37 -2.19 6.39 -22.16
CA PRO A 37 -1.40 5.15 -22.07
C PRO A 37 0.10 5.34 -22.28
N ASP A 38 0.53 6.38 -23.00
CA ASP A 38 1.94 6.72 -23.23
C ASP A 38 2.60 7.42 -22.02
N ALA A 39 1.86 7.62 -20.94
CA ALA A 39 2.37 8.29 -19.75
C ALA A 39 3.52 7.53 -19.09
N THR A 40 4.43 8.29 -18.49
CA THR A 40 5.44 7.78 -17.54
C THR A 40 4.91 7.98 -16.14
N VAL A 41 4.76 6.91 -15.37
CA VAL A 41 4.21 6.97 -14.01
C VAL A 41 5.18 6.41 -12.97
N LEU A 42 5.11 6.95 -11.76
CA LEU A 42 5.87 6.51 -10.59
C LEU A 42 4.92 5.80 -9.61
N ASP A 43 5.27 4.58 -9.19
CA ASP A 43 4.72 3.91 -8.01
C ASP A 43 5.68 4.15 -6.83
N LEU A 44 5.29 5.00 -5.87
CA LEU A 44 6.13 5.44 -4.77
C LEU A 44 5.77 4.69 -3.48
N GLY A 45 6.73 3.95 -2.94
CA GLY A 45 6.50 2.99 -1.88
C GLY A 45 5.82 1.72 -2.43
N ALA A 46 6.36 1.21 -3.54
CA ALA A 46 5.72 0.18 -4.36
C ALA A 46 5.53 -1.18 -3.65
N GLY A 47 6.25 -1.42 -2.55
CA GLY A 47 6.18 -2.67 -1.79
C GLY A 47 6.56 -3.88 -2.64
N THR A 48 5.70 -4.89 -2.66
CA THR A 48 5.87 -6.09 -3.49
C THR A 48 5.37 -5.93 -4.94
N GLY A 49 4.90 -4.72 -5.31
CA GLY A 49 4.44 -4.42 -6.66
C GLY A 49 2.95 -4.69 -6.92
N LYS A 50 2.11 -4.74 -5.89
CA LYS A 50 0.67 -4.99 -6.07
C LYS A 50 -0.01 -3.93 -6.95
N LEU A 51 0.31 -2.66 -6.77
CA LEU A 51 -0.16 -1.60 -7.66
C LEU A 51 0.66 -1.57 -8.95
N THR A 52 1.97 -1.75 -8.88
CA THR A 52 2.86 -1.75 -10.06
C THR A 52 2.36 -2.69 -11.16
N ARG A 53 1.86 -3.90 -10.79
CA ARG A 53 1.25 -4.86 -11.74
C ARG A 53 0.02 -4.33 -12.48
N VAL A 54 -0.72 -3.44 -11.86
CA VAL A 54 -1.87 -2.78 -12.50
C VAL A 54 -1.37 -1.69 -13.44
N LEU A 55 -0.40 -0.90 -12.99
CA LEU A 55 0.16 0.22 -13.75
C LEU A 55 0.87 -0.23 -15.04
N VAL A 56 1.68 -1.32 -15.02
CA VAL A 56 2.41 -1.79 -16.22
C VAL A 56 1.49 -2.31 -17.34
N ARG A 57 0.23 -2.61 -17.01
CA ARG A 57 -0.77 -3.00 -18.01
C ARG A 57 -1.43 -1.82 -18.70
N ALA A 58 -1.36 -0.64 -18.08
CA ALA A 58 -2.06 0.57 -18.52
C ALA A 58 -1.11 1.60 -19.14
N PHE A 59 0.13 1.68 -18.67
CA PHE A 59 1.05 2.75 -19.03
C PHE A 59 2.32 2.23 -19.69
N ALA A 60 2.83 2.99 -20.65
CA ALA A 60 4.02 2.63 -21.44
C ALA A 60 5.30 2.56 -20.61
N ARG A 61 5.41 3.35 -19.53
CA ARG A 61 6.57 3.34 -18.65
C ARG A 61 6.16 3.49 -17.18
N VAL A 62 6.55 2.48 -16.39
CA VAL A 62 6.31 2.46 -14.95
C VAL A 62 7.64 2.39 -14.22
N ILE A 63 7.87 3.33 -13.33
CA ILE A 63 9.01 3.36 -12.40
C ILE A 63 8.45 3.02 -11.02
N ALA A 64 9.10 2.10 -10.32
CA ALA A 64 8.70 1.69 -8.98
C ALA A 64 9.83 2.01 -8.00
N VAL A 65 9.54 2.78 -6.96
CA VAL A 65 10.50 3.17 -5.93
C VAL A 65 10.12 2.49 -4.61
N GLU A 66 11.04 1.68 -4.07
CA GLU A 66 10.83 0.94 -2.81
C GLU A 66 12.14 0.87 -2.00
N PRO A 67 12.17 1.39 -0.76
CA PRO A 67 13.37 1.37 0.07
C PRO A 67 13.68 -0.02 0.64
N ALA A 68 12.65 -0.82 0.98
CA ALA A 68 12.82 -2.10 1.65
C ALA A 68 13.32 -3.19 0.71
N ALA A 69 14.53 -3.70 0.95
CA ALA A 69 15.19 -4.66 0.07
C ALA A 69 14.40 -5.97 -0.12
N ALA A 70 13.73 -6.49 0.93
CA ALA A 70 12.94 -7.70 0.84
C ALA A 70 11.73 -7.52 -0.09
N MET A 71 11.00 -6.40 0.07
CA MET A 71 9.87 -6.02 -0.79
C MET A 71 10.33 -5.83 -2.24
N ARG A 72 11.42 -5.08 -2.42
CA ARG A 72 11.96 -4.76 -3.75
C ARG A 72 12.41 -6.01 -4.51
N ARG A 73 13.03 -7.01 -3.87
CA ARG A 73 13.35 -8.30 -4.51
C ARG A 73 12.12 -9.03 -5.03
N LEU A 74 11.01 -8.98 -4.31
CA LEU A 74 9.74 -9.54 -4.76
C LEU A 74 9.18 -8.76 -5.95
N LEU A 75 9.16 -7.45 -5.86
CA LEU A 75 8.73 -6.56 -6.94
C LEU A 75 9.51 -6.85 -8.25
N GLU A 76 10.84 -6.87 -8.21
CA GLU A 76 11.71 -7.16 -9.37
C GLU A 76 11.41 -8.54 -9.99
N ARG A 77 11.11 -9.53 -9.17
CA ARG A 77 10.77 -10.88 -9.62
C ARG A 77 9.36 -10.96 -10.22
N LEU A 78 8.39 -10.26 -9.62
CA LEU A 78 6.97 -10.39 -9.97
C LEU A 78 6.53 -9.42 -11.07
N VAL A 79 7.24 -8.30 -11.24
CA VAL A 79 6.91 -7.24 -12.20
C VAL A 79 8.19 -6.79 -12.93
N PRO A 80 8.83 -7.68 -13.69
CA PRO A 80 10.08 -7.36 -14.39
C PRO A 80 9.92 -6.28 -15.48
N GLU A 81 8.68 -5.93 -15.85
CA GLU A 81 8.37 -4.87 -16.80
C GLU A 81 8.54 -3.46 -16.21
N ALA A 82 8.54 -3.33 -14.87
CA ALA A 82 8.73 -2.05 -14.20
C ALA A 82 10.22 -1.72 -14.02
N GLU A 83 10.56 -0.45 -14.15
CA GLU A 83 11.89 0.06 -13.78
C GLU A 83 11.97 0.24 -12.26
N THR A 84 12.56 -0.72 -11.55
CA THR A 84 12.66 -0.68 -10.10
C THR A 84 13.87 0.10 -9.62
N ARG A 85 13.69 0.97 -8.62
CA ARG A 85 14.75 1.78 -8.00
C ARG A 85 14.68 1.74 -6.48
N THR A 86 15.83 1.86 -5.84
CA THR A 86 15.93 2.11 -4.39
C THR A 86 15.80 3.60 -4.12
N GLY A 87 14.94 3.99 -3.19
CA GLY A 87 14.75 5.39 -2.80
C GLY A 87 13.67 5.54 -1.75
N THR A 88 13.49 6.75 -1.26
CA THR A 88 12.45 7.13 -0.30
C THR A 88 11.59 8.25 -0.87
N ALA A 89 10.47 8.55 -0.22
CA ALA A 89 9.63 9.68 -0.64
C ALA A 89 10.31 11.04 -0.37
N GLN A 90 11.22 11.10 0.60
CA GLN A 90 11.99 12.31 0.91
C GLN A 90 13.21 12.50 0.00
N GLU A 91 13.56 11.48 -0.81
CA GLU A 91 14.67 11.51 -1.76
C GLU A 91 14.34 10.58 -2.94
N ILE A 92 13.49 11.08 -3.83
CA ILE A 92 13.04 10.33 -5.00
C ILE A 92 14.15 10.31 -6.04
N PRO A 93 14.66 9.11 -6.46
CA PRO A 93 15.82 8.99 -7.36
C PRO A 93 15.43 9.26 -8.83
N LEU A 94 14.73 10.36 -9.09
CA LEU A 94 14.28 10.80 -10.39
C LEU A 94 14.64 12.27 -10.62
N ALA A 95 14.80 12.64 -11.90
CA ALA A 95 14.99 14.02 -12.30
C ALA A 95 13.71 14.85 -12.08
N ASP A 96 13.85 16.15 -12.01
CA ASP A 96 12.73 17.08 -11.99
C ASP A 96 11.85 16.88 -13.24
N GLU A 97 10.54 17.07 -13.08
CA GLU A 97 9.56 17.04 -14.17
C GLU A 97 9.67 15.79 -15.07
N SER A 98 9.94 14.62 -14.49
CA SER A 98 10.22 13.38 -15.22
C SER A 98 9.03 12.43 -15.36
N VAL A 99 7.98 12.60 -14.56
CA VAL A 99 6.80 11.73 -14.56
C VAL A 99 5.49 12.49 -14.73
N ASP A 100 4.52 11.87 -15.38
CA ASP A 100 3.17 12.41 -15.61
C ASP A 100 2.25 12.19 -14.41
N ALA A 101 2.54 11.16 -13.60
CA ALA A 101 1.84 10.93 -12.34
C ALA A 101 2.70 10.21 -11.31
N VAL A 102 2.37 10.44 -10.04
CA VAL A 102 2.85 9.69 -8.88
C VAL A 102 1.67 8.96 -8.25
N PHE A 103 1.79 7.66 -8.08
CA PHE A 103 0.85 6.79 -7.38
C PHE A 103 1.45 6.36 -6.05
N ILE A 104 0.64 6.38 -4.98
CA ILE A 104 1.03 5.98 -3.62
C ILE A 104 -0.06 5.07 -3.07
N ALA A 105 0.23 3.79 -2.88
CA ALA A 105 -0.74 2.80 -2.43
C ALA A 105 -0.37 2.24 -1.06
N GLN A 106 -1.23 2.44 -0.05
CA GLN A 106 -1.03 1.99 1.34
C GLN A 106 0.34 2.39 1.94
N ALA A 107 0.93 3.49 1.49
CA ALA A 107 2.28 3.87 1.90
C ALA A 107 2.38 5.29 2.50
N LEU A 108 1.48 6.20 2.14
CA LEU A 108 1.60 7.62 2.48
C LEU A 108 1.74 7.88 3.98
N HIS A 109 1.02 7.15 4.83
CA HIS A 109 1.08 7.29 6.29
C HIS A 109 2.49 7.09 6.89
N ARG A 110 3.41 6.47 6.12
CA ARG A 110 4.81 6.25 6.52
C ARG A 110 5.71 7.46 6.28
N PHE A 111 5.30 8.38 5.41
CA PHE A 111 6.14 9.49 4.95
C PHE A 111 5.38 10.79 4.66
N ALA A 112 4.19 10.97 5.21
CA ALA A 112 3.40 12.20 5.04
C ALA A 112 4.08 13.37 5.76
N ASP A 113 5.05 14.01 5.09
CA ASP A 113 5.76 15.21 5.55
C ASP A 113 6.02 16.20 4.40
N ASP A 114 6.41 17.43 4.74
CA ASP A 114 6.65 18.51 3.77
C ASP A 114 7.75 18.19 2.77
N ARG A 115 8.75 17.38 3.18
CA ARG A 115 9.85 16.99 2.30
C ARG A 115 9.36 16.02 1.23
N ALA A 116 8.56 15.04 1.60
CA ALA A 116 7.94 14.13 0.63
C ALA A 116 7.02 14.89 -0.34
N VAL A 117 6.21 15.82 0.16
CA VAL A 117 5.35 16.68 -0.70
C VAL A 117 6.20 17.45 -1.71
N SER A 118 7.33 18.04 -1.26
CA SER A 118 8.25 18.80 -2.13
C SER A 118 8.90 17.91 -3.19
N GLU A 119 9.33 16.71 -2.84
CA GLU A 119 9.95 15.76 -3.78
C GLU A 119 8.93 15.22 -4.80
N ILE A 120 7.70 14.91 -4.35
CA ILE A 120 6.61 14.51 -5.25
C ILE A 120 6.32 15.64 -6.26
N ALA A 121 6.22 16.88 -5.78
CA ALA A 121 6.00 18.04 -6.67
C ALA A 121 7.17 18.24 -7.63
N ARG A 122 8.41 18.03 -7.18
CA ARG A 122 9.62 18.19 -8.00
C ARG A 122 9.66 17.23 -9.18
N VAL A 123 9.32 15.94 -8.95
CA VAL A 123 9.41 14.92 -10.01
C VAL A 123 8.22 14.96 -10.99
N LEU A 124 7.09 15.54 -10.58
CA LEU A 124 5.92 15.69 -11.42
C LEU A 124 6.14 16.74 -12.51
N ARG A 125 5.74 16.43 -13.73
CA ARG A 125 5.60 17.41 -14.80
C ARG A 125 4.54 18.46 -14.44
N PRO A 126 4.57 19.67 -15.05
CA PRO A 126 3.49 20.63 -14.90
C PRO A 126 2.10 20.02 -15.15
N ALA A 127 1.16 20.25 -14.25
CA ALA A 127 -0.18 19.65 -14.22
C ALA A 127 -0.20 18.11 -14.07
N GLY A 128 0.92 17.49 -13.68
CA GLY A 128 1.00 16.07 -13.37
C GLY A 128 0.09 15.66 -12.21
N ALA A 129 -0.33 14.41 -12.18
CA ALA A 129 -1.28 13.90 -11.21
C ALA A 129 -0.59 13.25 -10.00
N LEU A 130 -1.15 13.46 -8.80
CA LEU A 130 -0.87 12.68 -7.60
C LEU A 130 -2.09 11.83 -7.27
N VAL A 131 -1.91 10.52 -7.12
CA VAL A 131 -2.98 9.54 -6.82
C VAL A 131 -2.60 8.74 -5.59
N MET A 132 -3.42 8.78 -4.56
CA MET A 132 -3.20 8.13 -3.28
C MET A 132 -4.31 7.13 -3.02
N LEU A 133 -3.95 5.90 -2.65
CA LEU A 133 -4.89 4.78 -2.59
C LEU A 133 -4.82 4.05 -1.25
N TRP A 134 -6.01 3.71 -0.72
CA TRP A 134 -6.17 2.83 0.45
C TRP A 134 -7.19 1.76 0.17
N ASN A 135 -6.89 0.51 0.53
CA ASN A 135 -7.89 -0.54 0.63
C ASN A 135 -8.51 -0.46 2.03
N VAL A 136 -9.78 -0.10 2.10
CA VAL A 136 -10.55 0.03 3.33
C VAL A 136 -11.52 -1.15 3.43
N PRO A 137 -11.56 -1.89 4.55
CA PRO A 137 -12.48 -3.00 4.69
C PRO A 137 -13.93 -2.51 4.81
N VAL A 138 -14.84 -3.18 4.09
CA VAL A 138 -16.29 -2.91 4.12
C VAL A 138 -17.02 -4.13 4.68
N GLY A 139 -17.92 -3.88 5.63
CA GLY A 139 -18.66 -4.95 6.29
C GLY A 139 -17.82 -5.77 7.28
N GLU A 140 -18.35 -6.91 7.69
CA GLU A 140 -17.75 -7.79 8.68
C GLU A 140 -17.21 -9.06 8.02
N TRP A 141 -16.30 -9.74 8.73
CA TRP A 141 -15.88 -11.08 8.37
C TRP A 141 -16.98 -12.12 8.67
N GLU A 142 -16.91 -13.26 8.02
CA GLU A 142 -17.63 -14.46 8.44
C GLU A 142 -17.31 -14.80 9.91
N PRO A 143 -18.21 -15.47 10.64
CA PRO A 143 -18.12 -15.64 12.10
C PRO A 143 -16.78 -16.20 12.60
N SER A 144 -16.21 -17.21 11.93
CA SER A 144 -14.94 -17.81 12.33
C SER A 144 -13.74 -16.87 12.10
N ALA A 145 -13.72 -16.16 10.99
CA ALA A 145 -12.70 -15.13 10.71
C ALA A 145 -12.83 -13.94 11.68
N ALA A 146 -14.05 -13.52 12.03
CA ALA A 146 -14.30 -12.50 13.04
C ALA A 146 -13.80 -12.94 14.43
N ALA A 147 -13.98 -14.22 14.79
CA ALA A 147 -13.45 -14.76 16.04
C ALA A 147 -11.92 -14.82 16.07
N ALA A 148 -11.29 -15.10 14.93
CA ALA A 148 -9.83 -15.05 14.77
C ALA A 148 -9.30 -13.61 14.89
N GLU A 149 -9.95 -12.64 14.24
CA GLU A 149 -9.60 -11.23 14.36
C GLU A 149 -9.75 -10.70 15.78
N LYS A 150 -10.80 -11.12 16.50
CA LYS A 150 -10.99 -10.77 17.91
C LYS A 150 -9.83 -11.25 18.78
N LEU A 151 -9.36 -12.49 18.59
CA LEU A 151 -8.19 -13.02 19.31
C LEU A 151 -6.95 -12.15 19.10
N LEU A 152 -6.73 -11.68 17.88
CA LEU A 152 -5.62 -10.79 17.55
C LEU A 152 -5.77 -9.41 18.23
N ARG A 153 -6.98 -8.83 18.19
CA ARG A 153 -7.27 -7.53 18.83
C ARG A 153 -7.05 -7.56 20.34
N GLU A 154 -7.36 -8.68 21.01
CA GLU A 154 -7.15 -8.83 22.46
C GLU A 154 -5.65 -8.85 22.85
N ARG A 155 -4.76 -9.12 21.90
CA ARG A 155 -3.31 -9.17 22.08
C ARG A 155 -2.56 -8.01 21.44
N MET A 156 -3.27 -7.17 20.70
CA MET A 156 -2.70 -6.02 20.02
C MET A 156 -2.15 -5.02 21.06
N PRO A 157 -0.94 -4.48 20.86
CA PRO A 157 -0.44 -3.39 21.67
C PRO A 157 -1.40 -2.19 21.68
N PRO A 158 -1.38 -1.33 22.69
CA PRO A 158 -2.25 -0.16 22.79
C PRO A 158 -1.85 0.99 21.82
N VAL A 159 -1.43 0.63 20.62
CA VAL A 159 -1.12 1.54 19.51
C VAL A 159 -2.13 1.27 18.41
N ASP A 160 -2.61 2.29 17.75
CA ASP A 160 -3.64 2.18 16.71
C ASP A 160 -3.05 1.63 15.38
N TYR A 161 -2.53 0.41 15.43
CA TYR A 161 -2.05 -0.29 14.23
C TYR A 161 -3.18 -0.57 13.22
N VAL A 162 -4.42 -0.66 13.68
CA VAL A 162 -5.57 -0.88 12.79
C VAL A 162 -5.82 0.34 11.92
N ALA A 163 -5.70 1.55 12.50
CA ALA A 163 -5.79 2.78 11.72
C ALA A 163 -4.64 2.93 10.72
N LEU A 164 -3.45 2.45 11.05
CA LEU A 164 -2.28 2.52 10.17
C LEU A 164 -2.27 1.44 9.09
N ASP A 165 -2.69 0.21 9.40
CA ASP A 165 -2.56 -0.94 8.48
C ASP A 165 -3.85 -1.22 7.66
N LEU A 166 -5.03 -0.91 8.20
CA LEU A 166 -6.33 -1.25 7.60
C LEU A 166 -7.29 -0.06 7.51
N GLY A 167 -6.90 1.10 8.04
CA GLY A 167 -7.69 2.33 7.97
C GLY A 167 -7.47 3.09 6.65
N GLY A 168 -8.33 4.05 6.38
CA GLY A 168 -8.15 5.02 5.32
C GLY A 168 -6.97 5.97 5.58
N PRO A 169 -6.93 7.12 4.90
CA PRO A 169 -5.79 8.04 4.94
C PRO A 169 -5.50 8.64 6.33
N GLY A 170 -6.46 8.59 7.27
CA GLY A 170 -6.33 9.31 8.53
C GLY A 170 -5.96 10.77 8.31
N GLY A 171 -5.05 11.30 9.13
CA GLY A 171 -4.51 12.66 8.98
C GLY A 171 -3.43 12.82 7.90
N SER A 172 -3.03 11.76 7.20
CA SER A 172 -1.90 11.84 6.24
C SER A 172 -2.19 12.70 5.01
N LEU A 173 -3.46 12.98 4.68
CA LEU A 173 -3.82 13.89 3.58
C LEU A 173 -3.66 15.37 3.94
N GLU A 174 -3.62 15.72 5.23
CA GLU A 174 -3.54 17.12 5.68
C GLU A 174 -2.26 17.81 5.18
N VAL A 175 -1.17 17.07 4.98
CA VAL A 175 0.09 17.59 4.47
C VAL A 175 -0.03 18.20 3.06
N PHE A 176 -1.07 17.86 2.31
CA PHE A 176 -1.32 18.40 0.97
C PHE A 176 -2.24 19.62 0.98
N ALA A 177 -2.87 19.99 2.10
CA ALA A 177 -3.87 21.06 2.17
C ALA A 177 -3.31 22.42 1.74
N ASP A 178 -2.09 22.76 2.20
CA ASP A 178 -1.40 24.03 1.90
C ASP A 178 -0.29 23.88 0.84
N GLY A 179 -0.20 22.71 0.21
CA GLY A 179 0.83 22.36 -0.77
C GLY A 179 0.58 22.94 -2.17
N PRO A 180 1.46 22.60 -3.13
CA PRO A 180 1.40 23.08 -4.52
C PRO A 180 0.31 22.37 -5.35
N PHE A 181 -0.57 21.62 -4.70
CA PHE A 181 -1.60 20.82 -5.36
C PHE A 181 -2.97 21.50 -5.38
N GLU A 182 -3.80 21.13 -6.35
CA GLU A 182 -5.22 21.47 -6.38
C GLU A 182 -5.98 20.80 -5.23
N PRO A 183 -7.24 21.18 -4.95
CA PRO A 183 -8.07 20.45 -3.98
C PRO A 183 -8.21 18.97 -4.32
N LEU A 184 -8.12 18.12 -3.30
CA LEU A 184 -8.27 16.66 -3.45
C LEU A 184 -9.66 16.29 -3.95
N GLN A 185 -9.72 15.31 -4.82
CA GLN A 185 -10.92 14.62 -5.25
C GLN A 185 -10.91 13.20 -4.72
N GLU A 186 -12.07 12.61 -4.48
CA GLU A 186 -12.22 11.25 -3.95
C GLU A 186 -13.08 10.40 -4.88
N VAL A 187 -12.65 9.15 -5.08
CA VAL A 187 -13.44 8.10 -5.77
C VAL A 187 -13.30 6.81 -4.95
N ARG A 188 -14.37 6.03 -4.87
CA ARG A 188 -14.38 4.71 -4.23
C ARG A 188 -14.69 3.63 -5.25
N LEU A 189 -13.87 2.60 -5.28
CA LEU A 189 -13.98 1.49 -6.21
C LEU A 189 -14.08 0.17 -5.44
N PRO A 190 -15.02 -0.72 -5.78
CA PRO A 190 -15.08 -2.05 -5.17
C PRO A 190 -13.80 -2.84 -5.42
N SER A 191 -13.28 -3.48 -4.39
CA SER A 191 -12.05 -4.29 -4.45
C SER A 191 -12.21 -5.59 -3.64
N PRO A 192 -13.11 -6.51 -4.03
CA PRO A 192 -13.36 -7.72 -3.28
C PRO A 192 -12.15 -8.65 -3.32
N GLN A 193 -11.89 -9.32 -2.19
CA GLN A 193 -10.80 -10.27 -2.05
C GLN A 193 -11.33 -11.63 -1.58
N ARG A 194 -10.80 -12.70 -2.17
CA ARG A 194 -10.97 -14.08 -1.72
C ARG A 194 -9.65 -14.60 -1.20
N LEU A 195 -9.69 -15.25 -0.05
CA LEU A 195 -8.53 -15.83 0.62
C LEU A 195 -8.85 -17.29 0.98
N ASP A 196 -7.96 -18.20 0.65
CA ASP A 196 -7.98 -19.50 1.28
C ASP A 196 -7.60 -19.37 2.78
N ARG A 197 -7.79 -20.43 3.54
CA ARG A 197 -7.49 -20.46 4.98
C ARG A 197 -6.05 -20.04 5.29
N ASP A 198 -5.07 -20.56 4.53
CA ASP A 198 -3.66 -20.26 4.75
C ASP A 198 -3.32 -18.81 4.37
N ALA A 199 -3.92 -18.30 3.30
CA ALA A 199 -3.77 -16.90 2.92
C ALA A 199 -4.39 -15.96 3.98
N LEU A 200 -5.50 -16.34 4.63
CA LEU A 200 -6.03 -15.53 5.73
C LEU A 200 -5.11 -15.54 6.95
N VAL A 201 -4.44 -16.65 7.26
CA VAL A 201 -3.40 -16.70 8.30
C VAL A 201 -2.22 -15.78 7.90
N SER A 202 -1.76 -15.84 6.64
CA SER A 202 -0.71 -14.95 6.12
C SER A 202 -1.14 -13.47 6.15
N PHE A 203 -2.43 -13.17 5.92
CA PHE A 203 -2.96 -11.81 6.07
C PHE A 203 -2.70 -11.26 7.48
N TYR A 204 -3.00 -12.05 8.50
CA TYR A 204 -2.72 -11.67 9.89
C TYR A 204 -1.23 -11.65 10.21
N ALA A 205 -0.44 -12.58 9.67
CA ALA A 205 1.01 -12.60 9.83
C ALA A 205 1.70 -11.36 9.22
N SER A 206 1.11 -10.79 8.16
CA SER A 206 1.60 -9.58 7.48
C SER A 206 1.26 -8.27 8.22
N MET A 207 0.51 -8.31 9.32
CA MET A 207 0.29 -7.12 10.16
C MET A 207 1.60 -6.72 10.85
N GLY A 208 1.93 -5.42 10.82
CA GLY A 208 3.21 -4.93 11.32
C GLY A 208 3.52 -5.40 12.74
N TRP A 209 2.57 -5.23 13.67
CA TRP A 209 2.77 -5.63 15.06
C TRP A 209 2.89 -7.16 15.26
N VAL A 210 2.28 -7.98 14.39
CA VAL A 210 2.44 -9.45 14.41
C VAL A 210 3.82 -9.82 13.88
N GLY A 211 4.30 -9.14 12.85
CA GLY A 211 5.64 -9.31 12.31
C GLY A 211 6.76 -8.93 13.30
N ASP A 212 6.47 -8.01 14.23
CA ASP A 212 7.40 -7.59 15.27
C ASP A 212 7.48 -8.56 16.46
N LEU A 213 6.55 -9.51 16.58
CA LEU A 213 6.58 -10.50 17.64
C LEU A 213 7.74 -11.49 17.46
N PRO A 214 8.42 -11.90 18.55
CA PRO A 214 9.34 -13.04 18.53
C PRO A 214 8.63 -14.32 18.04
N ASP A 215 9.35 -15.21 17.37
CA ASP A 215 8.78 -16.46 16.83
C ASP A 215 8.08 -17.30 17.90
N GLU A 216 8.58 -17.32 19.13
CA GLU A 216 8.00 -18.02 20.28
C GLU A 216 6.60 -17.50 20.68
N GLU A 217 6.25 -16.26 20.35
CA GLU A 217 4.93 -15.67 20.57
C GLU A 217 4.10 -15.71 19.28
N ARG A 218 4.70 -15.36 18.14
CA ARG A 218 4.05 -15.26 16.84
C ARG A 218 3.50 -16.58 16.34
N LEU A 219 4.31 -17.64 16.36
CA LEU A 219 3.91 -18.93 15.80
C LEU A 219 2.72 -19.56 16.54
N PRO A 220 2.69 -19.61 17.90
CA PRO A 220 1.51 -20.08 18.62
C PRO A 220 0.27 -19.21 18.42
N LEU A 221 0.44 -17.89 18.27
CA LEU A 221 -0.65 -16.97 17.97
C LEU A 221 -1.29 -17.29 16.61
N LEU A 222 -0.48 -17.41 15.56
CA LEU A 222 -0.95 -17.74 14.21
C LEU A 222 -1.56 -19.14 14.13
N ALA A 223 -1.02 -20.12 14.85
CA ALA A 223 -1.63 -21.44 14.99
C ALA A 223 -3.02 -21.35 15.62
N SER A 224 -3.17 -20.58 16.71
CA SER A 224 -4.45 -20.36 17.36
C SER A 224 -5.47 -19.62 16.49
N VAL A 225 -5.01 -18.74 15.60
CA VAL A 225 -5.83 -18.11 14.56
C VAL A 225 -6.32 -19.17 13.57
N GLY A 226 -5.40 -19.99 13.02
CA GLY A 226 -5.72 -21.05 12.07
C GLY A 226 -6.73 -22.07 12.61
N GLU A 227 -6.65 -22.43 13.90
CA GLU A 227 -7.60 -23.36 14.55
C GLU A 227 -9.03 -22.83 14.61
N ARG A 228 -9.24 -21.51 14.55
CA ARG A 228 -10.57 -20.89 14.58
C ARG A 228 -11.23 -20.81 13.20
N LEU A 229 -10.44 -20.93 12.16
CA LEU A 229 -10.92 -20.86 10.79
C LEU A 229 -11.54 -22.19 10.40
N ASP A 230 -12.80 -22.20 10.01
CA ASP A 230 -13.62 -23.40 9.76
C ASP A 230 -14.07 -23.56 8.30
N ALA A 231 -13.72 -22.60 7.43
CA ALA A 231 -14.02 -22.64 6.00
C ALA A 231 -12.73 -22.78 5.16
N ASP A 232 -12.90 -23.26 3.92
CA ASP A 232 -11.80 -23.37 2.96
C ASP A 232 -11.52 -22.03 2.27
N GLU A 233 -12.52 -21.17 2.14
CA GLU A 233 -12.43 -19.85 1.51
C GLU A 233 -13.14 -18.78 2.36
N TYR A 234 -12.55 -17.61 2.40
CA TYR A 234 -13.04 -16.42 3.09
C TYR A 234 -13.13 -15.26 2.10
N CYS A 235 -14.24 -14.53 2.15
CA CYS A 235 -14.45 -13.34 1.34
C CYS A 235 -14.36 -12.08 2.18
N ARG A 236 -13.59 -11.10 1.73
CA ARG A 236 -13.59 -9.75 2.29
C ARG A 236 -13.97 -8.74 1.23
N ALA A 237 -14.98 -7.95 1.51
CA ALA A 237 -15.24 -6.76 0.72
C ALA A 237 -14.26 -5.66 1.16
N TRP A 238 -13.58 -5.10 0.18
CA TRP A 238 -12.75 -3.91 0.31
C TRP A 238 -13.28 -2.84 -0.62
N GLU A 239 -13.07 -1.60 -0.25
CA GLU A 239 -13.16 -0.46 -1.17
C GLU A 239 -11.76 0.12 -1.35
N ALA A 240 -11.36 0.33 -2.59
CA ALA A 240 -10.21 1.16 -2.89
C ALA A 240 -10.67 2.63 -2.82
N GLU A 241 -10.32 3.30 -1.72
CA GLU A 241 -10.46 4.76 -1.60
C GLU A 241 -9.31 5.41 -2.36
N VAL A 242 -9.65 6.17 -3.39
CA VAL A 242 -8.69 6.84 -4.28
C VAL A 242 -8.85 8.34 -4.10
N TYR A 243 -7.84 8.97 -3.54
CA TYR A 243 -7.71 10.43 -3.46
C TYR A 243 -6.74 10.90 -4.53
N TRP A 244 -7.12 11.90 -5.30
CA TRP A 244 -6.24 12.38 -6.37
C TRP A 244 -6.32 13.89 -6.54
N THR A 245 -5.25 14.44 -7.12
CA THR A 245 -5.11 15.87 -7.37
C THR A 245 -4.12 16.11 -8.52
N ARG A 246 -3.95 17.37 -8.90
CA ARG A 246 -2.96 17.81 -9.88
C ARG A 246 -2.03 18.86 -9.30
N LEU A 247 -0.77 18.82 -9.75
CA LEU A 247 0.19 19.89 -9.48
C LEU A 247 -0.30 21.19 -10.13
N ARG A 248 -0.41 22.26 -9.33
CA ARG A 248 -0.79 23.57 -9.87
C ARG A 248 0.26 24.07 -10.86
N PRO A 249 -0.13 24.66 -11.99
CA PRO A 249 0.81 25.31 -12.87
C PRO A 249 1.59 26.40 -12.13
N VAL A 250 2.90 26.45 -12.31
CA VAL A 250 3.71 27.58 -11.84
C VAL A 250 3.26 28.82 -12.62
N ARG A 251 2.81 29.86 -11.90
CA ARG A 251 2.39 31.13 -12.50
C ARG A 251 3.60 31.97 -12.91
#